data_42847443377dcee308f741a1500f7c8d
#
_entry.id   42847443377dcee308f741a1500f7c8d
#
_cell.length_a   1.000
_cell.length_b   1.000
_cell.length_c   1.000
_cell.angle_alpha   90.00
_cell.angle_beta   90.00
_cell.angle_gamma   90.00
#
_symmetry.space_group_name_H-M   'P 1'
#
loop_
_entity.id
_entity.type
_entity.pdbx_description
1 polymer ?
#
loop_
_entity_poly.entity_id
_entity_poly.type
_entity_poly.pdbx_seq_one_letter_code
_entity_poly.pdbx_strand_id
1 'polypeptide(L)'
;MALGEECRTEVATTGLTLRGLPQGQSAGRLVAQGRGNMTQQLELLNNESHKNLLIRADAGVPHPNFVMVVIGEFPKAASSCPIFFAKDAATGEFYAAALFGFQPGEILADSAERGKADFHPLELQRQGFFASDQNIAIDTGHPRFGAGATLALFDEDGAPSNALRQIQRIIGQLATGIEATKNFIRELLRLKLIEPVDISLRFDDGESLSLDGLYTVSREGLNDLDDSAILALFRSGYLQAALCMSFSLNQIPILAQRRNERLIVAP
;
A
#
# COMPACT_ATOMS: atom_id res chain seq x y z
N MET A 1 8.92 20.89 47.70
CA MET A 1 9.76 19.89 47.06
C MET A 1 8.92 18.65 46.86
N ALA A 2 8.45 18.45 45.67
CA ALA A 2 7.97 17.15 45.21
C ALA A 2 7.95 17.23 43.68
N LEU A 3 8.78 16.41 43.10
CA LEU A 3 9.01 16.27 41.67
C LEU A 3 7.86 15.54 41.05
N GLY A 4 7.26 16.15 40.04
CA GLY A 4 6.30 15.49 39.15
C GLY A 4 7.07 14.58 38.17
N GLU A 5 6.90 13.28 38.32
CA GLU A 5 7.31 12.31 37.31
C GLU A 5 6.35 12.35 36.13
N GLU A 6 6.83 12.88 35.01
CA GLU A 6 6.21 12.72 33.71
C GLU A 6 6.29 11.25 33.31
N CYS A 7 5.16 10.59 33.34
CA CYS A 7 4.99 9.25 32.80
C CYS A 7 5.05 9.34 31.28
N ARG A 8 6.24 9.21 30.69
CA ARG A 8 6.41 8.95 29.26
C ARG A 8 6.01 7.50 28.99
N THR A 9 4.81 7.32 28.55
CA THR A 9 4.36 6.04 27.99
C THR A 9 5.07 5.86 26.65
N GLU A 10 6.14 5.07 26.61
CA GLU A 10 6.71 4.56 25.36
C GLU A 10 5.67 3.64 24.73
N VAL A 11 4.98 4.15 23.70
CA VAL A 11 4.16 3.33 22.82
C VAL A 11 5.12 2.49 21.99
N ALA A 12 5.30 1.24 22.40
CA ALA A 12 6.04 0.24 21.61
C ALA A 12 5.28 0.02 20.30
N THR A 13 5.71 0.72 19.26
CA THR A 13 5.20 0.60 17.91
C THR A 13 5.69 -0.72 17.35
N THR A 14 4.87 -1.76 17.42
CA THR A 14 5.14 -3.02 16.73
C THR A 14 5.18 -2.72 15.22
N GLY A 15 6.36 -2.43 14.74
CA GLY A 15 6.88 -2.70 13.41
C GLY A 15 6.12 -2.28 12.16
N LEU A 16 5.43 -1.14 12.12
CA LEU A 16 5.04 -0.51 10.86
C LEU A 16 5.34 0.99 10.87
N THR A 17 6.57 1.31 11.22
CA THR A 17 7.11 2.63 10.95
C THR A 17 7.67 2.59 9.52
N LEU A 18 6.86 2.97 8.54
CA LEU A 18 7.37 3.40 7.24
C LEU A 18 8.16 4.70 7.46
N ARG A 19 9.39 4.59 7.93
CA ARG A 19 10.32 5.72 7.96
C ARG A 19 10.70 6.06 6.54
N GLY A 20 10.55 7.34 6.20
CA GLY A 20 10.89 7.90 4.90
C GLY A 20 12.32 7.57 4.48
N LEU A 21 12.47 7.27 3.21
CA LEU A 21 13.74 7.08 2.53
C LEU A 21 14.49 8.41 2.41
N PRO A 22 15.83 8.43 2.55
CA PRO A 22 16.61 9.64 2.37
C PRO A 22 16.65 10.07 0.90
N GLN A 23 16.56 11.38 0.68
CA GLN A 23 16.68 12.01 -0.63
C GLN A 23 18.09 11.82 -1.19
N GLY A 24 18.19 11.21 -2.36
CA GLY A 24 19.39 11.18 -3.19
C GLY A 24 19.01 11.33 -4.65
N GLN A 25 19.37 12.47 -5.25
CA GLN A 25 19.14 12.78 -6.65
C GLN A 25 19.96 11.89 -7.56
N SER A 26 19.32 11.15 -8.48
CA SER A 26 19.78 10.93 -9.86
C SER A 26 18.75 10.14 -10.65
N ALA A 27 18.60 10.50 -11.89
CA ALA A 27 17.84 9.97 -13.03
C ALA A 27 17.03 8.67 -12.80
N GLY A 28 15.71 8.72 -12.88
CA GLY A 28 14.87 7.59 -13.26
C GLY A 28 14.60 6.51 -12.22
N ARG A 29 14.95 6.71 -10.95
CA ARG A 29 14.73 5.73 -9.90
C ARG A 29 13.33 5.88 -9.31
N LEU A 30 12.47 4.89 -9.54
CA LEU A 30 11.20 4.75 -8.80
C LEU A 30 11.53 4.43 -7.34
N VAL A 31 11.73 5.48 -6.56
CA VAL A 31 11.82 5.36 -5.09
C VAL A 31 10.44 5.61 -4.55
N ALA A 32 9.91 4.66 -3.79
CA ALA A 32 8.72 4.90 -2.99
C ALA A 32 8.93 6.16 -2.15
N GLN A 33 8.39 7.30 -2.59
CA GLN A 33 8.49 8.55 -1.86
C GLN A 33 7.56 8.48 -0.65
N GLY A 34 8.15 8.15 0.49
CA GLY A 34 7.54 8.30 1.79
C GLY A 34 7.53 9.77 2.19
N ARG A 35 6.37 10.29 2.44
CA ARG A 35 5.97 11.37 3.34
C ARG A 35 6.96 12.53 3.53
N GLY A 36 6.53 13.73 3.13
CA GLY A 36 7.03 14.98 3.69
C GLY A 36 6.95 14.97 5.22
N ASN A 37 7.90 15.61 5.89
CA ASN A 37 7.98 15.80 7.36
C ASN A 37 6.75 16.60 7.88
N MET A 38 5.59 15.96 7.95
CA MET A 38 4.49 16.43 8.80
C MET A 38 4.69 15.75 10.16
N THR A 39 4.85 16.55 11.19
CA THR A 39 4.90 16.08 12.58
C THR A 39 3.60 15.33 12.85
N GLN A 40 3.64 14.01 12.94
CA GLN A 40 2.46 13.19 13.23
C GLN A 40 1.99 13.50 14.64
N GLN A 41 0.77 13.99 14.78
CA GLN A 41 0.09 14.16 16.06
C GLN A 41 -0.80 12.96 16.29
N LEU A 42 -0.20 11.87 16.77
CA LEU A 42 -0.93 10.62 17.05
C LEU A 42 -1.66 10.72 18.38
N GLU A 43 -2.97 10.53 18.32
CA GLU A 43 -3.84 10.46 19.47
C GLU A 43 -4.68 9.18 19.44
N LEU A 44 -4.99 8.62 20.61
CA LEU A 44 -5.91 7.48 20.70
C LEU A 44 -7.34 7.95 20.41
N LEU A 45 -7.98 7.32 19.44
CA LEU A 45 -9.36 7.62 19.09
C LEU A 45 -10.30 7.22 20.24
N ASN A 46 -11.09 8.17 20.72
CA ASN A 46 -12.12 7.93 21.72
C ASN A 46 -13.36 8.81 21.45
N ASN A 47 -14.50 8.42 21.96
CA ASN A 47 -15.78 9.08 21.71
C ASN A 47 -16.02 10.35 22.56
N GLU A 48 -15.18 10.61 23.56
CA GLU A 48 -15.30 11.83 24.37
C GLU A 48 -14.61 13.01 23.66
N SER A 49 -13.33 12.86 23.35
CA SER A 49 -12.52 13.91 22.71
C SER A 49 -12.82 14.08 21.23
N HIS A 50 -13.24 13.01 20.54
CA HIS A 50 -13.40 12.98 19.08
C HIS A 50 -14.84 12.85 18.61
N LYS A 51 -15.84 13.07 19.52
CA LYS A 51 -17.28 12.95 19.21
C LYS A 51 -17.68 13.73 17.96
N ASN A 52 -17.14 14.93 17.82
CA ASN A 52 -17.48 15.85 16.72
C ASN A 52 -16.48 15.82 15.56
N LEU A 53 -15.52 14.87 15.61
CA LEU A 53 -14.51 14.79 14.56
C LEU A 53 -15.12 14.21 13.28
N LEU A 54 -14.94 14.95 12.19
CA LEU A 54 -15.40 14.55 10.88
C LEU A 54 -14.23 14.09 10.03
N ILE A 55 -14.50 13.21 9.07
CA ILE A 55 -13.54 12.76 8.08
C ILE A 55 -14.05 12.97 6.65
N ARG A 56 -13.12 13.08 5.72
CA ARG A 56 -13.41 13.03 4.29
C ARG A 56 -13.64 11.58 3.86
N ALA A 57 -14.46 11.38 2.85
CA ALA A 57 -14.63 10.07 2.22
C ALA A 57 -13.34 9.58 1.55
N ASP A 58 -12.59 10.50 0.94
CA ASP A 58 -11.25 10.26 0.37
C ASP A 58 -10.14 10.49 1.44
N ALA A 59 -8.90 10.15 1.08
CA ALA A 59 -7.77 10.35 1.98
C ALA A 59 -7.35 11.82 2.14
N GLY A 60 -7.80 12.72 1.26
CA GLY A 60 -7.41 14.13 1.26
C GLY A 60 -5.96 14.39 0.86
N VAL A 61 -5.25 13.37 0.37
CA VAL A 61 -3.88 13.45 -0.13
C VAL A 61 -3.80 12.89 -1.55
N PRO A 62 -2.82 13.32 -2.36
CA PRO A 62 -2.59 12.73 -3.67
C PRO A 62 -2.39 11.22 -3.59
N HIS A 63 -2.93 10.49 -4.54
CA HIS A 63 -2.75 9.04 -4.65
C HIS A 63 -1.29 8.75 -5.03
N PRO A 64 -0.54 7.95 -4.24
CA PRO A 64 0.81 7.54 -4.61
C PRO A 64 0.76 6.60 -5.81
N ASN A 65 1.79 6.66 -6.65
CA ASN A 65 1.90 5.77 -7.80
C ASN A 65 2.35 4.34 -7.45
N PHE A 66 2.86 4.13 -6.22
CA PHE A 66 3.29 2.82 -5.72
C PHE A 66 2.75 2.63 -4.30
N VAL A 67 1.91 1.62 -4.08
CA VAL A 67 1.14 1.44 -2.83
C VAL A 67 1.27 0.03 -2.31
N MET A 68 1.60 -0.11 -1.02
CA MET A 68 1.63 -1.40 -0.35
C MET A 68 0.26 -2.10 -0.46
N VAL A 69 0.30 -3.39 -0.77
CA VAL A 69 -0.87 -4.27 -0.82
C VAL A 69 -0.60 -5.55 -0.05
N VAL A 70 -1.66 -6.14 0.50
CA VAL A 70 -1.57 -7.43 1.20
C VAL A 70 -2.05 -8.56 0.29
N ILE A 71 -1.61 -9.79 0.57
CA ILE A 71 -1.87 -10.98 -0.26
C ILE A 71 -3.36 -11.16 -0.59
N GLY A 72 -4.27 -10.82 0.33
CA GLY A 72 -5.72 -10.89 0.11
C GLY A 72 -6.23 -9.93 -0.97
N GLU A 73 -5.47 -8.90 -1.32
CA GLU A 73 -5.80 -7.93 -2.36
C GLU A 73 -5.30 -8.33 -3.76
N PHE A 74 -4.38 -9.30 -3.86
CA PHE A 74 -3.72 -9.65 -5.12
C PHE A 74 -4.69 -9.98 -6.26
N PRO A 75 -5.75 -10.78 -6.06
CA PRO A 75 -6.66 -11.09 -7.15
C PRO A 75 -7.34 -9.85 -7.75
N LYS A 76 -7.69 -8.89 -6.88
CA LYS A 76 -8.33 -7.64 -7.32
C LYS A 76 -7.30 -6.68 -7.91
N ALA A 77 -6.14 -6.54 -7.28
CA ALA A 77 -5.06 -5.69 -7.76
C ALA A 77 -4.57 -6.13 -9.14
N ALA A 78 -4.35 -7.41 -9.37
CA ALA A 78 -3.82 -7.98 -10.61
C ALA A 78 -4.69 -7.69 -11.85
N SER A 79 -5.97 -7.40 -11.65
CA SER A 79 -6.87 -7.01 -12.75
C SER A 79 -6.66 -5.57 -13.25
N SER A 80 -5.94 -4.74 -12.49
CA SER A 80 -5.81 -3.30 -12.75
C SER A 80 -4.36 -2.80 -12.72
N CYS A 81 -3.51 -3.43 -11.90
CA CYS A 81 -2.16 -2.96 -11.59
C CYS A 81 -1.16 -4.10 -11.62
N PRO A 82 0.08 -3.88 -12.06
CA PRO A 82 1.16 -4.81 -11.78
C PRO A 82 1.49 -4.80 -10.28
N ILE A 83 1.79 -5.99 -9.74
CA ILE A 83 2.16 -6.21 -8.35
C ILE A 83 3.62 -6.64 -8.31
N PHE A 84 4.39 -6.01 -7.44
CA PHE A 84 5.81 -6.30 -7.24
C PHE A 84 6.12 -6.55 -5.78
N PHE A 85 7.25 -7.21 -5.54
CA PHE A 85 7.94 -7.06 -4.28
C PHE A 85 8.94 -5.92 -4.38
N ALA A 86 9.09 -5.19 -3.30
CA ALA A 86 10.14 -4.20 -3.11
C ALA A 86 10.76 -4.42 -1.73
N LYS A 87 11.97 -3.88 -1.53
CA LYS A 87 12.64 -3.91 -0.22
C LYS A 87 12.41 -2.60 0.51
N ASP A 88 12.03 -2.71 1.77
CA ASP A 88 12.04 -1.57 2.68
C ASP A 88 13.47 -1.10 2.89
N ALA A 89 13.72 0.18 2.70
CA ALA A 89 15.08 0.72 2.73
C ALA A 89 15.70 0.75 4.14
N ALA A 90 14.87 0.75 5.18
CA ALA A 90 15.35 0.80 6.56
C ALA A 90 15.65 -0.61 7.10
N THR A 91 14.84 -1.60 6.73
CA THR A 91 14.90 -2.95 7.27
C THR A 91 15.47 -3.97 6.29
N GLY A 92 15.44 -3.68 4.98
CA GLY A 92 15.78 -4.62 3.93
C GLY A 92 14.74 -5.74 3.72
N GLU A 93 13.65 -5.74 4.48
CA GLU A 93 12.57 -6.71 4.35
C GLU A 93 11.77 -6.49 3.07
N PHE A 94 11.35 -7.59 2.46
CA PHE A 94 10.44 -7.52 1.32
C PHE A 94 9.01 -7.20 1.75
N TYR A 95 8.33 -6.40 0.95
CA TYR A 95 6.89 -6.17 1.01
C TYR A 95 6.30 -6.20 -0.39
N ALA A 96 4.99 -6.41 -0.51
CA ALA A 96 4.29 -6.37 -1.79
C ALA A 96 3.65 -5.01 -2.01
N ALA A 97 3.71 -4.50 -3.25
CA ALA A 97 3.07 -3.26 -3.62
C ALA A 97 2.53 -3.30 -5.06
N ALA A 98 1.47 -2.54 -5.31
CA ALA A 98 0.88 -2.34 -6.62
C ALA A 98 1.35 -1.02 -7.24
N LEU A 99 1.65 -1.05 -8.53
CA LEU A 99 2.08 0.11 -9.31
C LEU A 99 0.88 0.71 -10.05
N PHE A 100 0.54 1.96 -9.76
CA PHE A 100 -0.58 2.69 -10.36
C PHE A 100 -0.17 3.62 -11.49
N GLY A 101 1.09 4.00 -11.55
CA GLY A 101 1.68 4.87 -12.56
C GLY A 101 3.19 4.88 -12.44
N PHE A 102 3.87 5.46 -13.41
CA PHE A 102 5.32 5.41 -13.52
C PHE A 102 6.04 6.57 -12.85
N GLN A 103 5.31 7.65 -12.57
CA GLN A 103 5.85 8.85 -11.91
C GLN A 103 5.04 9.22 -10.67
N PRO A 104 5.63 9.93 -9.70
CA PRO A 104 4.90 10.42 -8.55
C PRO A 104 3.69 11.28 -8.95
N GLY A 105 2.51 10.95 -8.40
CA GLY A 105 1.26 11.64 -8.71
C GLY A 105 0.58 11.20 -10.02
N GLU A 106 1.21 10.33 -10.81
CA GLU A 106 0.62 9.75 -12.01
C GLU A 106 -0.21 8.51 -11.65
N ILE A 107 -1.49 8.51 -12.02
CA ILE A 107 -2.39 7.38 -11.84
C ILE A 107 -2.90 6.94 -13.20
N LEU A 108 -2.36 5.82 -13.68
CA LEU A 108 -2.69 5.20 -14.98
C LEU A 108 -3.59 3.97 -14.81
N ALA A 109 -3.61 3.39 -13.60
CA ALA A 109 -4.41 2.22 -13.30
C ALA A 109 -5.90 2.53 -13.09
N ASP A 110 -6.27 3.81 -13.06
CA ASP A 110 -7.66 4.24 -12.90
C ASP A 110 -8.52 3.77 -14.08
N SER A 111 -9.60 3.08 -13.73
CA SER A 111 -10.57 2.54 -14.67
C SER A 111 -11.91 3.26 -14.62
N ALA A 112 -12.03 4.36 -13.88
CA ALA A 112 -13.29 5.13 -13.71
C ALA A 112 -13.92 5.49 -15.08
N GLU A 113 -13.09 5.82 -16.06
CA GLU A 113 -13.52 6.11 -17.43
C GLU A 113 -14.13 4.89 -18.15
N ARG A 114 -13.94 3.67 -17.65
CA ARG A 114 -14.39 2.41 -18.27
C ARG A 114 -15.50 1.71 -17.51
N GLY A 115 -16.06 2.34 -16.46
CA GLY A 115 -17.15 1.77 -15.66
C GLY A 115 -16.78 0.49 -14.89
N LYS A 116 -15.50 0.21 -14.69
CA LYS A 116 -15.02 -0.90 -13.85
C LYS A 116 -14.84 -0.40 -12.42
N ALA A 117 -15.12 -1.28 -11.46
CA ALA A 117 -14.85 -0.97 -10.07
C ALA A 117 -13.34 -0.81 -9.86
N ASP A 118 -12.94 0.38 -9.41
CA ASP A 118 -11.55 0.69 -9.15
C ASP A 118 -10.99 -0.18 -8.03
N PHE A 119 -9.74 -0.58 -8.20
CA PHE A 119 -9.00 -1.19 -7.10
C PHE A 119 -8.52 -0.09 -6.16
N HIS A 120 -9.03 -0.09 -4.94
CA HIS A 120 -8.67 0.86 -3.88
C HIS A 120 -7.92 0.11 -2.80
N PRO A 121 -6.59 0.23 -2.71
CA PRO A 121 -5.79 -0.44 -1.68
C PRO A 121 -6.26 -0.12 -0.26
N LEU A 122 -6.28 -1.13 0.60
CA LEU A 122 -6.62 -0.97 2.01
C LEU A 122 -5.70 0.06 2.69
N GLU A 123 -4.42 0.11 2.27
CA GLU A 123 -3.45 1.09 2.78
C GLU A 123 -3.88 2.53 2.51
N LEU A 124 -4.50 2.84 1.38
CA LEU A 124 -5.04 4.16 1.08
C LEU A 124 -6.34 4.42 1.84
N GLN A 125 -7.16 3.40 1.98
CA GLN A 125 -8.45 3.54 2.67
C GLN A 125 -8.30 3.83 4.16
N ARG A 126 -7.20 3.36 4.82
CA ARG A 126 -6.93 3.62 6.23
C ARG A 126 -6.21 4.92 6.54
N GLN A 127 -5.73 5.66 5.54
CA GLN A 127 -4.89 6.85 5.78
C GLN A 127 -5.47 7.78 6.84
N GLY A 128 -4.61 8.28 7.72
CA GLY A 128 -4.97 9.05 8.91
C GLY A 128 -5.33 8.19 10.14
N PHE A 129 -5.46 6.86 9.98
CA PHE A 129 -5.79 5.92 11.05
C PHE A 129 -4.72 4.84 11.18
N PHE A 130 -4.40 4.43 12.40
CA PHE A 130 -3.34 3.47 12.71
C PHE A 130 -3.84 2.46 13.76
N ALA A 131 -3.37 1.21 13.64
CA ALA A 131 -3.55 0.25 14.70
C ALA A 131 -2.63 0.61 15.88
N SER A 132 -3.16 0.57 17.09
CA SER A 132 -2.42 0.76 18.33
C SER A 132 -2.93 -0.27 19.34
N ASP A 133 -2.27 -1.41 19.45
CA ASP A 133 -2.71 -2.57 20.21
C ASP A 133 -4.17 -2.96 19.85
N GLN A 134 -5.07 -2.84 20.82
CA GLN A 134 -6.51 -3.09 20.62
C GLN A 134 -7.31 -1.83 20.26
N ASN A 135 -6.62 -0.69 20.11
CA ASN A 135 -7.23 0.61 19.85
C ASN A 135 -6.86 1.12 18.45
N ILE A 136 -7.47 2.22 18.07
CA ILE A 136 -7.13 2.97 16.88
C ILE A 136 -6.49 4.29 17.31
N ALA A 137 -5.35 4.61 16.75
CA ALA A 137 -4.76 5.94 16.82
C ALA A 137 -5.11 6.72 15.53
N ILE A 138 -5.23 8.03 15.66
CA ILE A 138 -5.47 8.95 14.54
C ILE A 138 -4.35 9.98 14.48
N ASP A 139 -4.01 10.40 13.28
CA ASP A 139 -3.15 11.56 13.03
C ASP A 139 -4.05 12.77 12.79
N THR A 140 -4.33 13.55 13.83
CA THR A 140 -5.22 14.71 13.76
C THR A 140 -4.74 15.80 12.79
N GLY A 141 -3.45 15.81 12.46
CA GLY A 141 -2.88 16.69 11.42
C GLY A 141 -3.08 16.19 9.99
N HIS A 142 -3.61 14.97 9.80
CA HIS A 142 -3.78 14.42 8.46
C HIS A 142 -4.90 15.14 7.68
N PRO A 143 -4.73 15.45 6.37
CA PRO A 143 -5.71 16.16 5.54
C PRO A 143 -7.11 15.52 5.50
N ARG A 144 -7.20 14.25 5.82
CA ARG A 144 -8.49 13.53 5.91
C ARG A 144 -9.44 14.13 6.96
N PHE A 145 -8.90 14.75 8.01
CA PHE A 145 -9.66 15.43 9.06
C PHE A 145 -9.86 16.93 8.80
N GLY A 146 -9.36 17.42 7.66
CA GLY A 146 -9.35 18.83 7.29
C GLY A 146 -10.60 19.30 6.54
N ALA A 147 -10.42 20.35 5.76
CA ALA A 147 -11.48 20.95 4.96
C ALA A 147 -12.17 19.93 4.03
N GLY A 148 -13.49 19.97 3.97
CA GLY A 148 -14.31 19.01 3.19
C GLY A 148 -14.63 17.70 3.93
N ALA A 149 -14.28 17.57 5.21
CA ALA A 149 -14.68 16.47 6.05
C ALA A 149 -16.20 16.59 6.35
N THR A 150 -16.95 15.53 6.07
CA THR A 150 -18.42 15.51 6.21
C THR A 150 -18.95 14.27 6.90
N LEU A 151 -18.14 13.23 7.05
CA LEU A 151 -18.56 11.96 7.64
C LEU A 151 -18.19 11.94 9.12
N ALA A 152 -19.17 11.81 9.99
CA ALA A 152 -18.95 11.67 11.44
C ALA A 152 -18.31 10.32 11.76
N LEU A 153 -17.40 10.29 12.74
CA LEU A 153 -16.82 9.06 13.27
C LEU A 153 -17.70 8.40 14.32
N PHE A 154 -18.47 9.18 15.03
CA PHE A 154 -19.39 8.70 16.08
C PHE A 154 -20.80 9.20 15.79
N ASP A 155 -21.76 8.37 16.15
CA ASP A 155 -23.18 8.73 16.16
C ASP A 155 -23.50 9.65 17.35
N GLU A 156 -24.74 10.17 17.43
CA GLU A 156 -25.18 11.08 18.51
C GLU A 156 -25.03 10.45 19.91
N ASP A 157 -25.24 9.14 20.00
CA ASP A 157 -25.09 8.34 21.22
C ASP A 157 -23.65 8.01 21.60
N GLY A 158 -22.67 8.46 20.80
CA GLY A 158 -21.24 8.15 20.98
C GLY A 158 -20.84 6.75 20.51
N ALA A 159 -21.71 6.03 19.81
CA ALA A 159 -21.38 4.75 19.18
C ALA A 159 -20.58 4.97 17.87
N PRO A 160 -19.73 4.00 17.45
CA PRO A 160 -19.04 4.10 16.18
C PRO A 160 -20.02 4.23 15.01
N SER A 161 -19.83 5.22 14.15
CA SER A 161 -20.61 5.39 12.93
C SER A 161 -20.29 4.29 11.89
N ASN A 162 -21.03 4.26 10.78
CA ASN A 162 -20.70 3.36 9.66
C ASN A 162 -19.31 3.65 9.07
N ALA A 163 -18.91 4.92 9.03
CA ALA A 163 -17.58 5.30 8.55
C ALA A 163 -16.48 4.73 9.44
N LEU A 164 -16.61 4.87 10.77
CA LEU A 164 -15.65 4.32 11.71
C LEU A 164 -15.64 2.79 11.69
N ARG A 165 -16.80 2.13 11.62
CA ARG A 165 -16.89 0.67 11.48
C ARG A 165 -16.19 0.15 10.22
N GLN A 166 -16.27 0.90 9.12
CA GLN A 166 -15.53 0.56 7.91
C GLN A 166 -14.01 0.68 8.12
N ILE A 167 -13.53 1.76 8.73
CA ILE A 167 -12.10 1.93 9.05
C ILE A 167 -11.61 0.82 9.98
N GLN A 168 -12.36 0.47 11.01
CA GLN A 168 -12.02 -0.65 11.91
C GLN A 168 -11.84 -1.96 11.15
N ARG A 169 -12.76 -2.24 10.21
CA ARG A 169 -12.66 -3.44 9.35
C ARG A 169 -11.44 -3.40 8.46
N ILE A 170 -11.13 -2.26 7.84
CA ILE A 170 -9.96 -2.07 6.99
C ILE A 170 -8.66 -2.30 7.79
N ILE A 171 -8.55 -1.72 8.98
CA ILE A 171 -7.39 -1.91 9.85
C ILE A 171 -7.23 -3.38 10.24
N GLY A 172 -8.32 -4.06 10.60
CA GLY A 172 -8.29 -5.48 10.92
C GLY A 172 -7.86 -6.36 9.73
N GLN A 173 -8.36 -6.06 8.53
CA GLN A 173 -7.96 -6.74 7.30
C GLN A 173 -6.48 -6.50 6.98
N LEU A 174 -5.98 -5.28 7.14
CA LEU A 174 -4.56 -4.98 6.95
C LEU A 174 -3.68 -5.72 7.95
N ALA A 175 -4.01 -5.68 9.24
CA ALA A 175 -3.22 -6.36 10.26
C ALA A 175 -3.06 -7.86 9.96
N THR A 176 -4.17 -8.54 9.67
CA THR A 176 -4.16 -9.95 9.27
C THR A 176 -3.44 -10.17 7.95
N GLY A 177 -3.69 -9.29 6.97
CA GLY A 177 -3.12 -9.38 5.64
C GLY A 177 -1.62 -9.17 5.61
N ILE A 178 -1.07 -8.28 6.44
CA ILE A 178 0.37 -8.04 6.56
C ILE A 178 1.08 -9.30 7.03
N GLU A 179 0.58 -9.94 8.08
CA GLU A 179 1.19 -11.17 8.59
C GLU A 179 1.10 -12.31 7.56
N ALA A 180 -0.06 -12.45 6.89
CA ALA A 180 -0.20 -13.42 5.82
C ALA A 180 0.76 -13.15 4.64
N THR A 181 0.97 -11.87 4.28
CA THR A 181 1.91 -11.49 3.22
C THR A 181 3.35 -11.77 3.62
N LYS A 182 3.74 -11.49 4.86
CA LYS A 182 5.07 -11.83 5.39
C LYS A 182 5.33 -13.34 5.33
N ASN A 183 4.35 -14.14 5.71
CA ASN A 183 4.46 -15.60 5.65
C ASN A 183 4.59 -16.10 4.21
N PHE A 184 3.81 -15.54 3.29
CA PHE A 184 3.93 -15.81 1.86
C PHE A 184 5.33 -15.47 1.32
N ILE A 185 5.83 -14.27 1.58
CA ILE A 185 7.17 -13.83 1.16
C ILE A 185 8.25 -14.76 1.73
N ARG A 186 8.14 -15.13 3.02
CA ARG A 186 9.09 -16.03 3.66
C ARG A 186 9.14 -17.39 2.99
N GLU A 187 7.98 -17.93 2.61
CA GLU A 187 7.91 -19.20 1.90
C GLU A 187 8.49 -19.11 0.49
N LEU A 188 8.22 -18.03 -0.25
CA LEU A 188 8.82 -17.82 -1.57
C LEU A 188 10.35 -17.67 -1.48
N LEU A 189 10.86 -16.98 -0.45
CA LEU A 189 12.31 -16.87 -0.22
C LEU A 189 12.93 -18.23 0.10
N ARG A 190 12.27 -19.06 0.93
CA ARG A 190 12.71 -20.43 1.25
C ARG A 190 12.84 -21.27 -0.01
N LEU A 191 11.92 -21.12 -0.93
CA LEU A 191 11.89 -21.85 -2.20
C LEU A 191 12.69 -21.15 -3.32
N LYS A 192 13.35 -20.03 -3.05
CA LYS A 192 14.12 -19.21 -4.00
C LYS A 192 13.30 -18.76 -5.22
N LEU A 193 12.03 -18.43 -4.98
CA LEU A 193 11.08 -18.03 -6.01
C LEU A 193 10.97 -16.51 -6.22
N ILE A 194 11.79 -15.71 -5.56
CA ILE A 194 11.81 -14.24 -5.75
C ILE A 194 13.02 -13.88 -6.61
N GLU A 195 12.76 -13.25 -7.74
CA GLU A 195 13.79 -12.80 -8.67
C GLU A 195 13.65 -11.28 -8.97
N PRO A 196 14.76 -10.58 -9.29
CA PRO A 196 14.70 -9.20 -9.72
C PRO A 196 14.00 -9.07 -11.07
N VAL A 197 13.38 -7.90 -11.28
CA VAL A 197 12.74 -7.56 -12.56
C VAL A 197 13.46 -6.37 -13.17
N ASP A 198 13.90 -6.54 -14.40
CA ASP A 198 14.47 -5.47 -15.22
C ASP A 198 13.41 -5.02 -16.24
N ILE A 199 12.78 -3.88 -16.01
CA ILE A 199 11.77 -3.33 -16.89
C ILE A 199 12.26 -1.99 -17.42
N SER A 200 12.48 -1.92 -18.73
CA SER A 200 12.79 -0.68 -19.44
C SER A 200 11.63 -0.31 -20.35
N LEU A 201 11.11 0.89 -20.18
CA LEU A 201 10.01 1.45 -20.97
C LEU A 201 10.51 2.62 -21.79
N ARG A 202 10.02 2.73 -23.01
CA ARG A 202 10.24 3.91 -23.87
C ARG A 202 8.88 4.44 -24.29
N PHE A 203 8.66 5.73 -24.09
CA PHE A 203 7.41 6.40 -24.40
C PHE A 203 7.49 7.19 -25.70
N ASP A 204 6.33 7.60 -26.23
CA ASP A 204 6.21 8.27 -27.53
C ASP A 204 6.79 9.70 -27.51
N ASP A 205 6.95 10.31 -26.34
CA ASP A 205 7.64 11.60 -26.15
C ASP A 205 9.18 11.45 -26.17
N GLY A 206 9.69 10.23 -26.32
CA GLY A 206 11.12 9.90 -26.33
C GLY A 206 11.70 9.67 -24.93
N GLU A 207 10.92 9.85 -23.84
CA GLU A 207 11.36 9.52 -22.48
C GLU A 207 11.60 8.01 -22.36
N SER A 208 12.65 7.64 -21.62
CA SER A 208 12.94 6.26 -21.25
C SER A 208 12.96 6.13 -19.75
N LEU A 209 12.30 5.11 -19.24
CA LEU A 209 12.18 4.85 -17.79
C LEU A 209 12.64 3.42 -17.49
N SER A 210 13.47 3.27 -16.48
CA SER A 210 13.82 1.98 -15.89
C SER A 210 13.15 1.82 -14.52
N LEU A 211 12.53 0.66 -14.29
CA LEU A 211 11.96 0.28 -13.01
C LEU A 211 12.95 -0.61 -12.26
N ASP A 212 13.77 0.02 -11.43
CA ASP A 212 14.83 -0.65 -10.68
C ASP A 212 14.40 -1.01 -9.26
N GLY A 213 15.02 -2.06 -8.71
CA GLY A 213 14.80 -2.47 -7.32
C GLY A 213 13.47 -3.15 -7.06
N LEU A 214 12.78 -3.57 -8.12
CA LEU A 214 11.57 -4.37 -8.06
C LEU A 214 11.88 -5.86 -8.24
N TYR A 215 11.01 -6.69 -7.67
CA TYR A 215 11.14 -8.14 -7.74
C TYR A 215 9.78 -8.76 -8.02
N THR A 216 9.81 -9.95 -8.60
CA THR A 216 8.61 -10.74 -8.90
C THR A 216 8.79 -12.20 -8.51
N VAL A 217 7.77 -13.00 -8.76
CA VAL A 217 7.84 -14.45 -8.62
C VAL A 217 8.47 -15.07 -9.86
N SER A 218 9.52 -15.86 -9.68
CA SER A 218 10.16 -16.61 -10.76
C SER A 218 9.23 -17.66 -11.33
N ARG A 219 8.87 -17.51 -12.60
CA ARG A 219 8.03 -18.49 -13.31
C ARG A 219 8.80 -19.77 -13.62
N GLU A 220 10.09 -19.65 -13.95
CA GLU A 220 10.96 -20.79 -14.15
C GLU A 220 11.12 -21.57 -12.85
N GLY A 221 11.41 -20.87 -11.74
CA GLY A 221 11.51 -21.49 -10.43
C GLY A 221 10.24 -22.19 -10.00
N LEU A 222 9.05 -21.65 -10.33
CA LEU A 222 7.76 -22.34 -10.06
C LEU A 222 7.64 -23.64 -10.85
N ASN A 223 8.08 -23.66 -12.12
CA ASN A 223 8.01 -24.86 -12.96
C ASN A 223 9.02 -25.95 -12.53
N ASP A 224 10.13 -25.54 -11.90
CA ASP A 224 11.17 -26.47 -11.44
C ASP A 224 10.91 -27.04 -10.04
N LEU A 225 9.82 -26.61 -9.37
CA LEU A 225 9.45 -27.16 -8.07
C LEU A 225 9.01 -28.63 -8.18
N ASP A 226 9.35 -29.41 -7.17
CA ASP A 226 8.81 -30.76 -7.03
C ASP A 226 7.31 -30.76 -6.67
N ASP A 227 6.66 -31.91 -6.89
CA ASP A 227 5.22 -32.06 -6.64
C ASP A 227 4.83 -31.75 -5.20
N SER A 228 5.69 -32.03 -4.23
CA SER A 228 5.43 -31.81 -2.82
C SER A 228 5.41 -30.33 -2.48
N ALA A 229 6.33 -29.54 -3.04
CA ALA A 229 6.41 -28.11 -2.87
C ALA A 229 5.23 -27.40 -3.56
N ILE A 230 4.89 -27.81 -4.78
CA ILE A 230 3.71 -27.30 -5.50
C ILE A 230 2.44 -27.57 -4.71
N LEU A 231 2.26 -28.80 -4.21
CA LEU A 231 1.07 -29.15 -3.42
C LEU A 231 0.98 -28.37 -2.11
N ALA A 232 2.11 -28.10 -1.45
CA ALA A 232 2.17 -27.27 -0.25
C ALA A 232 1.78 -25.81 -0.55
N LEU A 233 2.32 -25.22 -1.61
CA LEU A 233 1.95 -23.88 -2.07
C LEU A 233 0.48 -23.79 -2.46
N PHE A 234 -0.06 -24.82 -3.11
CA PHE A 234 -1.48 -24.86 -3.47
C PHE A 234 -2.39 -24.89 -2.23
N ARG A 235 -2.09 -25.76 -1.27
CA ARG A 235 -2.90 -25.93 -0.05
C ARG A 235 -2.87 -24.70 0.85
N SER A 236 -1.77 -23.95 0.86
CA SER A 236 -1.66 -22.69 1.60
C SER A 236 -2.31 -21.50 0.88
N GLY A 237 -2.72 -21.63 -0.39
CA GLY A 237 -3.19 -20.55 -1.24
C GLY A 237 -2.06 -19.69 -1.82
N TYR A 238 -0.80 -20.01 -1.53
CA TYR A 238 0.36 -19.24 -1.98
C TYR A 238 0.64 -19.39 -3.47
N LEU A 239 0.36 -20.56 -4.05
CA LEU A 239 0.47 -20.74 -5.50
C LEU A 239 -0.45 -19.78 -6.25
N GLN A 240 -1.70 -19.63 -5.77
CA GLN A 240 -2.66 -18.72 -6.38
C GLN A 240 -2.17 -17.27 -6.31
N ALA A 241 -1.65 -16.84 -5.16
CA ALA A 241 -1.10 -15.50 -4.98
C ALA A 241 0.14 -15.26 -5.87
N ALA A 242 1.03 -16.24 -5.99
CA ALA A 242 2.20 -16.20 -6.86
C ALA A 242 1.80 -16.04 -8.34
N LEU A 243 0.80 -16.79 -8.79
CA LEU A 243 0.27 -16.67 -10.15
C LEU A 243 -0.42 -15.32 -10.38
N CYS A 244 -1.20 -14.80 -9.42
CA CYS A 244 -1.78 -13.46 -9.50
C CYS A 244 -0.69 -12.40 -9.71
N MET A 245 0.39 -12.45 -8.92
CA MET A 245 1.51 -11.52 -9.06
C MET A 245 2.17 -11.66 -10.44
N SER A 246 2.51 -12.88 -10.86
CA SER A 246 3.14 -13.14 -12.15
C SER A 246 2.29 -12.63 -13.33
N PHE A 247 0.98 -12.88 -13.32
CA PHE A 247 0.06 -12.43 -14.38
C PHE A 247 -0.20 -10.93 -14.32
N SER A 248 -0.10 -10.29 -13.16
CA SER A 248 -0.29 -8.85 -13.02
C SER A 248 0.71 -8.03 -13.84
N LEU A 249 1.88 -8.59 -14.15
CA LEU A 249 2.89 -7.91 -14.98
C LEU A 249 2.38 -7.59 -16.39
N ASN A 250 1.36 -8.30 -16.88
CA ASN A 250 0.68 -7.97 -18.13
C ASN A 250 -0.03 -6.61 -18.09
N GLN A 251 -0.19 -5.98 -16.93
CA GLN A 251 -0.70 -4.62 -16.81
C GLN A 251 0.35 -3.55 -17.18
N ILE A 252 1.66 -3.88 -17.19
CA ILE A 252 2.72 -2.92 -17.49
C ILE A 252 2.54 -2.28 -18.88
N PRO A 253 2.44 -3.07 -19.98
CA PRO A 253 2.23 -2.48 -21.30
C PRO A 253 0.91 -1.71 -21.39
N ILE A 254 -0.12 -2.11 -20.64
CA ILE A 254 -1.40 -1.39 -20.60
C ILE A 254 -1.23 0.00 -19.96
N LEU A 255 -0.49 0.07 -18.84
CA LEU A 255 -0.18 1.36 -18.22
C LEU A 255 0.70 2.22 -19.13
N ALA A 256 1.70 1.63 -19.79
CA ALA A 256 2.55 2.37 -20.73
C ALA A 256 1.75 2.96 -21.92
N GLN A 257 0.83 2.18 -22.47
CA GLN A 257 -0.07 2.66 -23.51
C GLN A 257 -0.95 3.84 -23.02
N ARG A 258 -1.53 3.73 -21.82
CA ARG A 258 -2.35 4.80 -21.23
C ARG A 258 -1.55 6.07 -20.99
N ARG A 259 -0.27 5.96 -20.63
CA ARG A 259 0.60 7.12 -20.54
C ARG A 259 0.77 7.78 -21.89
N ASN A 260 1.09 7.04 -22.95
CA ASN A 260 1.21 7.57 -24.30
C ASN A 260 -0.09 8.23 -24.78
N GLU A 261 -1.25 7.62 -24.53
CA GLU A 261 -2.55 8.21 -24.84
C GLU A 261 -2.76 9.58 -24.17
N ARG A 262 -2.33 9.73 -22.89
CA ARG A 262 -2.40 11.00 -22.17
C ARG A 262 -1.46 12.08 -22.74
N LEU A 263 -0.27 11.68 -23.23
CA LEU A 263 0.68 12.61 -23.85
C LEU A 263 0.12 13.23 -25.14
N ILE A 264 -0.72 12.49 -25.89
CA ILE A 264 -1.36 12.97 -27.11
C ILE A 264 -2.47 13.99 -26.79
N VAL A 265 -3.13 13.86 -25.65
CA VAL A 265 -4.30 14.69 -25.26
C VAL A 265 -3.88 15.96 -24.50
N ALA A 266 -2.68 16.02 -23.97
CA ALA A 266 -2.16 17.22 -23.31
C ALA A 266 -1.82 18.30 -24.36
N PRO A 267 -2.48 19.48 -24.35
CA PRO A 267 -2.26 20.54 -25.34
C PRO A 267 -0.90 21.23 -25.16
#